data_7d133eba3f252777ef12c2feb645bd2e
#
_entry.id   7d133eba3f252777ef12c2feb645bd2e
#
_cell.length_a   1.000
_cell.length_b   1.000
_cell.length_c   1.000
_cell.angle_alpha   90.00
_cell.angle_beta   90.00
_cell.angle_gamma   90.00
#
_symmetry.space_group_name_H-M   'P 1'
#
loop_
_entity.id
_entity.type
_entity.pdbx_description
1 polymer ?
#
loop_
_entity_poly.entity_id
_entity_poly.type
_entity_poly.pdbx_seq_one_letter_code
_entity_poly.pdbx_strand_id
1 'polypeptide(L)'
;MKQALLDKLNIFLLRKGFTIKNLTRTCFDILARRNEQILLIKVLEDANSISREYTDEMKAVASYITASPLIIADKAGDMLDDNIVYSRFEIYTLNFSTFMNCVNNKFPFIKRSQAGLTASVSGKKLKEKRI
;
A
#
# COMPACT_ATOMS: atom_id res chain seq x y z
N MET A 1 2.26 -15.49 -6.52
CA MET A 1 2.41 -14.84 -7.75
C MET A 1 1.70 -13.55 -7.82
N LYS A 2 2.23 -12.65 -8.54
CA LYS A 2 1.69 -11.31 -8.57
C LYS A 2 0.25 -11.26 -9.08
N GLN A 3 -0.07 -12.04 -10.10
CA GLN A 3 -1.41 -11.95 -10.67
C GLN A 3 -2.47 -12.41 -9.67
N ALA A 4 -2.18 -13.44 -8.90
CA ALA A 4 -3.13 -13.91 -7.92
C ALA A 4 -3.35 -12.85 -6.84
N LEU A 5 -2.30 -12.15 -6.46
CA LEU A 5 -2.42 -11.12 -5.45
C LEU A 5 -3.21 -9.93 -6.00
N LEU A 6 -2.99 -9.60 -7.28
CA LEU A 6 -3.74 -8.52 -7.88
C LEU A 6 -5.23 -8.87 -7.93
N ASP A 7 -5.56 -10.10 -8.26
CA ASP A 7 -6.97 -10.50 -8.33
C ASP A 7 -7.61 -10.42 -6.95
N LYS A 8 -6.90 -10.86 -5.92
CA LYS A 8 -7.45 -10.80 -4.57
C LYS A 8 -7.68 -9.35 -4.15
N LEU A 9 -6.75 -8.48 -4.49
CA LEU A 9 -6.89 -7.08 -4.11
C LEU A 9 -8.06 -6.44 -4.83
N ASN A 10 -8.23 -6.73 -6.11
CA ASN A 10 -9.33 -6.14 -6.85
C ASN A 10 -10.67 -6.56 -6.26
N ILE A 11 -10.82 -7.84 -5.93
CA ILE A 11 -12.07 -8.32 -5.37
C ILE A 11 -12.31 -7.68 -4.00
N PHE A 12 -11.29 -7.64 -3.18
CA PHE A 12 -11.44 -7.08 -1.85
C PHE A 12 -11.83 -5.61 -1.92
N LEU A 13 -11.15 -4.83 -2.77
CA LEU A 13 -11.41 -3.41 -2.84
C LEU A 13 -12.83 -3.13 -3.37
N LEU A 14 -13.26 -3.91 -4.35
CA LEU A 14 -14.60 -3.72 -4.86
C LEU A 14 -15.64 -4.04 -3.78
N ARG A 15 -15.39 -5.07 -2.98
CA ARG A 15 -16.33 -5.39 -1.93
C ARG A 15 -16.37 -4.33 -0.86
N LYS A 16 -15.31 -3.56 -0.69
CA LYS A 16 -15.27 -2.51 0.32
C LYS A 16 -15.74 -1.17 -0.20
N GLY A 17 -16.26 -1.15 -1.40
CA GLY A 17 -16.83 0.09 -1.92
C GLY A 17 -15.89 0.99 -2.67
N PHE A 18 -14.72 0.51 -3.00
CA PHE A 18 -13.79 1.33 -3.76
C PHE A 18 -14.11 1.22 -5.24
N THR A 19 -13.87 2.30 -5.95
CA THR A 19 -13.88 2.28 -7.40
C THR A 19 -12.44 2.02 -7.77
N ILE A 20 -12.17 1.07 -8.65
CA ILE A 20 -10.79 0.74 -8.96
C ILE A 20 -10.52 0.85 -10.44
N LYS A 21 -9.28 1.07 -10.78
CA LYS A 21 -8.85 1.07 -12.14
C LYS A 21 -7.51 0.37 -12.18
N ASN A 22 -7.37 -0.61 -13.03
CA ASN A 22 -6.09 -1.30 -13.16
C ASN A 22 -5.25 -0.55 -14.15
N LEU A 23 -4.00 -0.32 -13.79
CA LEU A 23 -3.10 0.49 -14.58
C LEU A 23 -2.09 -0.40 -15.24
N THR A 24 -1.63 -0.05 -16.42
CA THR A 24 -0.66 -0.88 -17.07
C THR A 24 0.57 -0.12 -17.39
N ARG A 25 0.78 0.89 -17.75
CA ARG A 25 2.03 1.50 -18.14
C ARG A 25 2.47 2.56 -17.19
N THR A 26 2.25 2.35 -15.92
CA THR A 26 2.66 3.33 -14.94
C THR A 26 3.41 2.62 -13.85
N CYS A 27 3.87 3.36 -12.88
CA CYS A 27 4.57 2.76 -11.77
C CYS A 27 3.62 2.14 -10.75
N PHE A 28 2.33 2.15 -10.99
CA PHE A 28 1.39 1.54 -10.06
C PHE A 28 0.55 0.51 -10.81
N ASP A 29 -0.06 -0.41 -10.06
CA ASP A 29 -0.90 -1.43 -10.65
C ASP A 29 -2.38 -1.13 -10.47
N ILE A 30 -2.76 -0.50 -9.37
CA ILE A 30 -4.16 -0.22 -9.08
C ILE A 30 -4.35 1.19 -8.56
N LEU A 31 -5.34 1.88 -9.09
CA LEU A 31 -5.76 3.14 -8.54
C LEU A 31 -7.11 2.87 -7.89
N ALA A 32 -7.24 3.09 -6.60
CA ALA A 32 -8.48 2.83 -5.88
C ALA A 32 -8.96 4.09 -5.19
N ARG A 33 -10.25 4.34 -5.25
CA ARG A 33 -10.79 5.53 -4.63
C ARG A 33 -12.07 5.22 -3.92
N ARG A 34 -12.24 5.75 -2.73
CA ARG A 34 -13.48 5.64 -1.99
C ARG A 34 -13.64 6.96 -1.26
N ASN A 35 -14.69 7.70 -1.57
CA ASN A 35 -14.92 9.02 -1.03
C ASN A 35 -13.70 9.89 -1.35
N GLU A 36 -13.04 10.46 -0.38
CA GLU A 36 -11.90 11.28 -0.67
C GLU A 36 -10.60 10.54 -0.51
N GLN A 37 -10.62 9.25 -0.28
CA GLN A 37 -9.40 8.52 -0.10
C GLN A 37 -8.96 7.93 -1.42
N ILE A 38 -7.78 8.23 -1.84
CA ILE A 38 -7.23 7.70 -3.09
C ILE A 38 -5.97 6.94 -2.77
N LEU A 39 -5.93 5.68 -3.21
CA LEU A 39 -4.78 4.83 -2.98
C LEU A 39 -4.15 4.47 -4.31
N LEU A 40 -2.83 4.53 -4.37
CA LEU A 40 -2.09 4.06 -5.53
C LEU A 40 -1.29 2.87 -5.07
N ILE A 41 -1.60 1.71 -5.59
CA ILE A 41 -1.05 0.46 -5.09
C ILE A 41 -0.14 -0.20 -6.10
N LYS A 42 1.06 -0.54 -5.67
CA LYS A 42 2.00 -1.32 -6.45
C LYS A 42 2.04 -2.70 -5.86
N VAL A 43 1.90 -3.72 -6.67
CA VAL A 43 1.89 -5.10 -6.19
C VAL A 43 3.19 -5.77 -6.59
N LEU A 44 3.87 -6.39 -5.64
CA LEU A 44 5.13 -7.06 -5.88
C LEU A 44 5.14 -8.39 -5.16
N GLU A 45 5.88 -9.35 -5.67
CA GLU A 45 6.07 -10.57 -4.92
C GLU A 45 7.09 -10.30 -3.83
N ASP A 46 8.12 -9.56 -4.13
CA ASP A 46 9.18 -9.27 -3.16
C ASP A 46 9.41 -7.77 -3.17
N ALA A 47 9.16 -7.13 -2.07
CA ALA A 47 9.29 -5.68 -1.97
C ALA A 47 10.73 -5.21 -2.16
N ASN A 48 11.71 -6.09 -1.93
CA ASN A 48 13.09 -5.69 -2.12
C ASN A 48 13.45 -5.53 -3.58
N SER A 49 12.58 -5.94 -4.49
CA SER A 49 12.90 -5.81 -5.89
C SER A 49 12.69 -4.40 -6.43
N ILE A 50 12.10 -3.51 -5.66
CA ILE A 50 11.82 -2.19 -6.18
C ILE A 50 13.00 -1.26 -5.86
N SER A 51 13.33 -0.39 -6.77
CA SER A 51 14.47 0.50 -6.60
C SER A 51 14.06 1.84 -6.02
N ARG A 52 15.02 2.59 -5.57
CA ARG A 52 14.72 3.91 -5.04
C ARG A 52 14.22 4.84 -6.13
N GLU A 53 14.75 4.74 -7.32
CA GLU A 53 14.28 5.59 -8.40
C GLU A 53 12.81 5.34 -8.69
N TYR A 54 12.42 4.07 -8.64
CA TYR A 54 11.05 3.72 -8.90
C TYR A 54 10.15 4.27 -7.79
N THR A 55 10.57 4.14 -6.55
CA THR A 55 9.75 4.65 -5.44
C THR A 55 9.71 6.17 -5.43
N ASP A 56 10.77 6.83 -5.90
CA ASP A 56 10.74 8.28 -5.98
C ASP A 56 9.69 8.71 -7.02
N GLU A 57 9.58 7.98 -8.12
CA GLU A 57 8.58 8.28 -9.11
C GLU A 57 7.19 8.03 -8.55
N MET A 58 7.01 6.93 -7.80
CA MET A 58 5.74 6.65 -7.18
C MET A 58 5.32 7.78 -6.24
N LYS A 59 6.26 8.28 -5.46
CA LYS A 59 5.95 9.35 -4.52
C LYS A 59 5.56 10.63 -5.26
N ALA A 60 6.23 10.91 -6.36
CA ALA A 60 5.93 12.10 -7.12
C ALA A 60 4.52 12.03 -7.72
N VAL A 61 4.18 10.90 -8.31
CA VAL A 61 2.86 10.74 -8.90
C VAL A 61 1.78 10.84 -7.82
N ALA A 62 2.00 10.16 -6.70
CA ALA A 62 1.02 10.17 -5.62
C ALA A 62 0.81 11.58 -5.07
N SER A 63 1.89 12.32 -4.95
CA SER A 63 1.78 13.67 -4.43
C SER A 63 1.01 14.55 -5.38
N TYR A 64 1.19 14.35 -6.68
CA TYR A 64 0.55 15.16 -7.65
C TYR A 64 -0.97 15.04 -7.60
N ILE A 65 -1.53 13.87 -7.31
CA ILE A 65 -2.97 13.71 -7.26
C ILE A 65 -3.45 13.54 -5.83
N THR A 66 -2.62 13.81 -4.88
CA THR A 66 -2.97 13.73 -3.46
C THR A 66 -3.44 12.33 -3.10
N ALA A 67 -2.70 11.35 -3.53
CA ALA A 67 -3.03 9.97 -3.23
C ALA A 67 -1.99 9.40 -2.28
N SER A 68 -2.29 8.24 -1.73
CA SER A 68 -1.37 7.58 -0.82
C SER A 68 -0.75 6.41 -1.54
N PRO A 69 0.56 6.38 -1.67
CA PRO A 69 1.21 5.27 -2.36
C PRO A 69 1.42 4.11 -1.41
N LEU A 70 1.15 2.91 -1.87
CA LEU A 70 1.32 1.73 -1.05
C LEU A 70 1.95 0.62 -1.87
N ILE A 71 2.71 -0.24 -1.22
CA ILE A 71 3.23 -1.45 -1.84
C ILE A 71 2.60 -2.61 -1.11
N ILE A 72 1.99 -3.52 -1.85
CA ILE A 72 1.46 -4.75 -1.27
C ILE A 72 2.33 -5.87 -1.78
N ALA A 73 2.97 -6.58 -0.89
CA ALA A 73 3.91 -7.64 -1.28
C ALA A 73 3.79 -8.81 -0.33
N ASP A 74 4.25 -9.97 -0.77
CA ASP A 74 4.23 -11.14 0.10
C ASP A 74 5.47 -11.17 0.98
N LYS A 75 6.56 -10.66 0.50
CA LYS A 75 7.81 -10.75 1.24
C LYS A 75 8.76 -9.61 0.91
N ALA A 76 9.81 -9.50 1.67
CA ALA A 76 10.89 -8.58 1.40
C ALA A 76 12.12 -9.38 1.84
N GLY A 77 12.54 -10.33 1.02
CA GLY A 77 13.53 -11.32 1.36
C GLY A 77 12.84 -12.43 2.12
N ASP A 78 12.34 -12.14 3.29
CA ASP A 78 11.58 -13.10 4.07
C ASP A 78 10.13 -12.71 4.01
N MET A 79 9.24 -13.61 4.40
CA MET A 79 7.81 -13.33 4.38
C MET A 79 7.50 -12.18 5.32
N LEU A 80 6.61 -11.30 4.88
CA LEU A 80 6.20 -10.19 5.72
C LEU A 80 5.21 -10.68 6.76
N ASP A 81 5.32 -10.14 7.96
CA ASP A 81 4.46 -10.55 9.05
C ASP A 81 3.14 -9.81 9.02
N ASP A 82 2.09 -10.46 9.51
CA ASP A 82 0.80 -9.81 9.59
C ASP A 82 0.82 -8.73 10.65
N ASN A 83 0.03 -7.73 10.43
CA ASN A 83 -0.15 -6.63 11.38
C ASN A 83 1.11 -5.81 11.61
N ILE A 84 2.01 -5.80 10.65
CA ILE A 84 3.18 -4.96 10.70
C ILE A 84 3.20 -4.13 9.43
N VAL A 85 3.37 -2.83 9.56
CA VAL A 85 3.49 -1.95 8.43
C VAL A 85 4.96 -1.66 8.24
N TYR A 86 5.51 -2.06 7.12
CA TYR A 86 6.91 -1.87 6.82
C TYR A 86 7.05 -0.62 5.97
N SER A 87 8.25 -0.14 5.81
CA SER A 87 8.46 0.98 4.92
C SER A 87 9.64 0.67 4.01
N ARG A 88 9.48 0.93 2.72
CA ARG A 88 10.55 0.73 1.76
C ARG A 88 10.74 2.05 1.07
N PHE A 89 11.90 2.67 1.26
CA PHE A 89 12.19 3.98 0.71
C PHE A 89 11.05 4.95 1.03
N GLU A 90 10.56 4.84 2.27
CA GLU A 90 9.52 5.73 2.75
C GLU A 90 8.14 5.52 2.14
N ILE A 91 7.89 4.36 1.54
CA ILE A 91 6.56 4.02 1.09
C ILE A 91 6.08 2.87 1.96
N TYR A 92 4.88 2.96 2.47
CA TYR A 92 4.33 1.92 3.33
C TYR A 92 4.19 0.63 2.53
N THR A 93 4.62 -0.45 3.12
CA THR A 93 4.63 -1.76 2.49
C THR A 93 3.99 -2.74 3.45
N LEU A 94 2.99 -3.47 2.98
CA LEU A 94 2.29 -4.40 3.83
C LEU A 94 1.94 -5.65 3.04
N ASN A 95 1.59 -6.72 3.75
CA ASN A 95 1.08 -7.88 3.05
C ASN A 95 -0.44 -7.71 2.92
N PHE A 96 -1.06 -8.60 2.19
CA PHE A 96 -2.48 -8.47 1.89
C PHE A 96 -3.31 -8.56 3.16
N SER A 97 -2.96 -9.47 4.07
CA SER A 97 -3.71 -9.62 5.30
C SER A 97 -3.70 -8.34 6.13
N THR A 98 -2.55 -7.70 6.23
CA THR A 98 -2.44 -6.45 6.99
C THR A 98 -3.23 -5.35 6.29
N PHE A 99 -3.17 -5.31 4.96
CA PHE A 99 -3.90 -4.31 4.21
C PHE A 99 -5.41 -4.47 4.46
N MET A 100 -5.90 -5.70 4.43
CA MET A 100 -7.31 -5.94 4.69
C MET A 100 -7.69 -5.47 6.08
N ASN A 101 -6.85 -5.75 7.07
CA ASN A 101 -7.14 -5.34 8.42
C ASN A 101 -7.18 -3.82 8.55
N CYS A 102 -6.29 -3.13 7.87
CA CYS A 102 -6.28 -1.68 7.91
C CYS A 102 -7.54 -1.11 7.29
N VAL A 103 -7.97 -1.65 6.16
CA VAL A 103 -9.16 -1.14 5.52
C VAL A 103 -10.40 -1.44 6.36
N ASN A 104 -10.49 -2.68 6.88
CA ASN A 104 -11.65 -3.07 7.66
C ASN A 104 -11.78 -2.26 8.95
N ASN A 105 -10.66 -1.88 9.53
CA ASN A 105 -10.70 -1.13 10.76
C ASN A 105 -10.62 0.37 10.51
N LYS A 106 -10.63 0.74 9.23
CA LYS A 106 -10.60 2.13 8.87
C LYS A 106 -9.44 2.90 9.45
N PHE A 107 -8.28 2.25 9.51
CA PHE A 107 -7.13 2.96 9.98
C PHE A 107 -6.75 3.96 8.91
N PRO A 108 -6.48 5.14 9.30
CA PRO A 108 -6.14 6.14 8.33
C PRO A 108 -4.72 6.01 7.97
N PHE A 109 -4.16 4.95 7.74
CA PHE A 109 -2.78 4.87 7.48
C PHE A 109 -2.37 5.77 6.44
N ILE A 110 -3.16 6.53 5.90
CA ILE A 110 -2.76 7.36 4.98
C ILE A 110 -2.93 8.69 5.29
N LYS A 111 -2.76 9.21 6.20
CA LYS A 111 -2.95 10.45 6.44
C LYS A 111 -1.90 11.18 6.01
N ARG A 112 -1.75 11.70 5.20
CA ARG A 112 -0.73 12.39 4.66
C ARG A 112 -0.23 13.31 5.51
N SER A 113 0.20 13.46 6.20
CA SER A 113 0.58 14.29 6.91
C SER A 113 1.61 14.64 7.01
N GLN A 114 1.85 15.08 7.25
CA GLN A 114 2.76 15.62 7.33
C GLN A 114 3.64 14.98 8.14
N ALA A 115 3.89 15.02 8.79
CA ALA A 115 4.73 14.55 9.54
C ALA A 115 4.90 13.28 9.64
N GLY A 116 5.34 12.81 9.16
CA GLY A 116 5.69 11.62 9.24
C GLY A 116 4.79 10.80 9.89
N LEU A 117 4.23 10.65 9.74
CA LEU A 117 3.38 9.97 10.20
C LEU A 117 3.46 8.83 10.73
N THR A 118 3.32 8.49 11.23
CA THR A 118 3.44 7.45 11.77
C THR A 118 2.36 6.73 11.90
N ALA A 119 2.32 5.92 11.90
CA ALA A 119 1.34 5.16 11.84
C ALA A 119 0.55 5.13 12.85
N SER A 120 0.43 5.68 13.34
CA SER A 120 -0.31 5.71 14.26
C SER A 120 -1.26 4.81 14.35
N VAL A 121 -1.28 3.98 14.05
CA VAL A 121 -2.20 3.17 14.05
C VAL A 121 -2.49 2.81 15.30
N SER A 122 -3.16 2.63 15.83
CA SER A 122 -3.65 2.35 16.98
C SER A 122 -2.87 1.53 17.54
N GLY A 123 -2.06 1.44 17.32
CA GLY A 123 -1.24 0.77 17.87
C GLY A 123 -1.47 -0.43 18.53
N LYS A 124 -2.29 -0.86 18.68
CA LYS A 124 -2.43 -1.95 19.25
C LYS A 124 -2.05 -3.03 18.48
N LYS A 125 -2.17 -3.08 17.40
CA LYS A 125 -1.88 -4.16 16.62
C LYS A 125 -0.90 -3.96 15.58
N LEU A 126 -0.64 -2.82 15.15
CA LEU A 126 0.29 -2.62 14.04
C LEU A 126 1.57 -1.98 14.50
N LYS A 127 2.67 -2.36 13.92
CA LYS A 127 3.95 -1.76 14.21
C LYS A 127 4.53 -1.33 12.90
N GLU A 128 5.39 -0.34 12.93
CA GLU A 128 6.04 0.10 11.73
C GLU A 128 7.46 -0.40 11.71
N LYS A 129 7.94 -0.91 10.62
CA LYS A 129 9.27 -1.46 10.54
C LYS A 129 9.89 -1.09 9.21
N ARG A 130 11.15 -0.71 9.22
CA ARG A 130 11.81 -0.33 7.99
C ARG A 130 12.46 -1.52 7.34
N ILE A 131 12.37 -1.65 6.07
CA ILE A 131 12.98 -2.73 5.34
C ILE A 131 13.94 -2.22 4.28
#